data_a47a808b01930148dc3b2b1e3b6e9198
#
_entry.id   a47a808b01930148dc3b2b1e3b6e9198
#
_cell.length_a   1.000
_cell.length_b   1.000
_cell.length_c   1.000
_cell.angle_alpha   90.00
_cell.angle_beta   90.00
_cell.angle_gamma   90.00
#
_symmetry.space_group_name_H-M   'P 1'
#
loop_
_entity.id
_entity.type
_entity.pdbx_description
1 polymer ?
#
loop_
_entity_poly.entity_id
_entity_poly.type
_entity_poly.pdbx_seq_one_letter_code
_entity_poly.pdbx_strand_id
1 'polypeptide(L)'
;MMRRYAVALLLWLLNLNVAPAQAKGESSQSNASCRVEAMNYKGWSAQELSNRWLKLEVVPQNGGRLMQVIFNGHPFLFVNPKYEGKYLPPDPSRWFNYGGDKLWLLPEGNDNEQEWVGNSDLLDDGPYDFRKVSEGKECEIELVSPVDPQTGIQIRRTIRLDADSPSIRFHATMHNRTGHVVEWSVQSVSQYNTADSSASSRRNQNFWTFTPANPTSSYLNRYHVRFGPAENPAVSVRDDGLFALHYAHLAAELWLDSTPGWLAVVDGDSRYAMVERFRYEKNETYPGKASVIFWMNGPETRLNSEGEPSLTSGGDGVPYYLEAEINSPLVRLRPGETRDLDTEWFPTRAAGEFHGVADSGIVVRPLEATRLATGRIRLSGSFGVFFAGRLVAHLYDEHGASAGTMPVIQVDPTDLVQLDTELTSPAKSSRVSLHLEDAQGLDRGTLQEVQVGASENH
;
A
#
# COMPACT_ATOMS: atom_id res chain seq x y z
N MET A 1 36.95 -76.42 -49.09
CA MET A 1 37.25 -76.84 -47.70
C MET A 1 36.65 -75.82 -46.74
N MET A 2 35.51 -76.13 -46.18
CA MET A 2 34.72 -75.23 -45.28
C MET A 2 35.07 -75.59 -43.84
N ARG A 3 35.60 -74.65 -43.02
CA ARG A 3 35.65 -74.79 -41.58
C ARG A 3 34.58 -73.97 -40.95
N ARG A 4 33.65 -74.63 -40.24
CA ARG A 4 32.60 -74.06 -39.39
C ARG A 4 33.20 -73.72 -38.03
N TYR A 5 33.00 -72.52 -37.52
CA TYR A 5 33.24 -72.18 -36.10
C TYR A 5 31.91 -71.98 -35.43
N ALA A 6 31.66 -72.70 -34.35
CA ALA A 6 30.53 -72.58 -33.48
C ALA A 6 30.86 -71.50 -32.44
N VAL A 7 29.95 -70.56 -32.29
CA VAL A 7 30.00 -69.49 -31.24
C VAL A 7 29.01 -69.88 -30.14
N ALA A 8 29.61 -70.16 -28.94
CA ALA A 8 28.79 -70.38 -27.73
C ALA A 8 28.37 -69.04 -27.11
N LEU A 9 27.02 -68.84 -26.95
CA LEU A 9 26.48 -67.74 -26.23
C LEU A 9 26.42 -68.01 -24.74
N LEU A 10 27.20 -67.25 -23.95
CA LEU A 10 27.08 -67.21 -22.48
C LEU A 10 26.06 -66.13 -22.12
N LEU A 11 24.92 -66.53 -21.58
CA LEU A 11 23.94 -65.62 -20.93
C LEU A 11 24.44 -65.28 -19.52
N TRP A 12 24.80 -64.03 -19.30
CA TRP A 12 24.97 -63.45 -17.97
C TRP A 12 23.66 -62.82 -17.52
N LEU A 13 23.03 -63.36 -16.48
CA LEU A 13 21.92 -62.76 -15.78
C LEU A 13 22.48 -61.71 -14.80
N LEU A 14 22.34 -60.43 -15.13
CA LEU A 14 22.57 -59.31 -14.24
C LEU A 14 21.33 -59.08 -13.40
N ASN A 15 21.38 -59.44 -12.11
CA ASN A 15 20.44 -59.00 -11.09
C ASN A 15 20.63 -57.51 -10.80
N LEU A 16 19.78 -56.64 -11.34
CA LEU A 16 19.69 -55.23 -10.97
C LEU A 16 18.89 -55.11 -9.67
N ASN A 17 19.57 -54.98 -8.55
CA ASN A 17 19.00 -54.48 -7.32
C ASN A 17 18.70 -52.98 -7.48
N VAL A 18 17.45 -52.64 -7.73
CA VAL A 18 16.96 -51.25 -7.68
C VAL A 18 16.74 -50.93 -6.20
N ALA A 19 17.65 -50.19 -5.60
CA ALA A 19 17.44 -49.55 -4.32
C ALA A 19 16.45 -48.41 -4.50
N PRO A 20 15.45 -48.20 -3.59
CA PRO A 20 14.57 -47.08 -3.68
C PRO A 20 15.36 -45.79 -3.42
N ALA A 21 15.34 -44.89 -4.39
CA ALA A 21 15.82 -43.53 -4.22
C ALA A 21 15.01 -42.83 -3.13
N GLN A 22 15.60 -42.67 -1.96
CA GLN A 22 15.07 -41.70 -0.98
C GLN A 22 15.23 -40.32 -1.58
N ALA A 23 14.11 -39.73 -2.01
CA ALA A 23 14.02 -38.31 -2.29
C ALA A 23 14.26 -37.58 -0.95
N LYS A 24 15.51 -37.15 -0.72
CA LYS A 24 15.78 -36.10 0.24
C LYS A 24 15.10 -34.86 -0.29
N GLY A 25 13.92 -34.54 0.25
CA GLY A 25 13.33 -33.20 0.18
C GLY A 25 14.25 -32.26 0.97
N GLU A 26 15.28 -31.74 0.34
CA GLU A 26 15.93 -30.54 0.79
C GLU A 26 14.90 -29.42 0.58
N SER A 27 14.20 -29.07 1.65
CA SER A 27 13.60 -27.73 1.75
C SER A 27 14.79 -26.76 1.69
N SER A 28 15.06 -26.24 0.51
CA SER A 28 15.89 -25.05 0.39
C SER A 28 15.12 -23.93 1.09
N GLN A 29 15.29 -23.77 2.40
CA GLN A 29 15.07 -22.48 3.02
C GLN A 29 16.02 -21.55 2.28
N SER A 30 15.51 -20.86 1.26
CA SER A 30 16.18 -19.68 0.73
C SER A 30 16.36 -18.77 1.93
N ASN A 31 17.61 -18.51 2.33
CA ASN A 31 17.91 -17.50 3.33
C ASN A 31 17.45 -16.16 2.74
N ALA A 32 16.16 -15.88 2.87
CA ALA A 32 15.63 -14.59 2.47
C ALA A 32 16.42 -13.51 3.23
N SER A 33 16.90 -12.54 2.51
CA SER A 33 17.62 -11.40 3.10
C SER A 33 17.17 -10.13 2.43
N CYS A 34 17.10 -9.06 3.21
CA CYS A 34 16.99 -7.71 2.68
C CYS A 34 18.34 -6.99 2.78
N ARG A 35 18.53 -5.92 2.00
CA ARG A 35 19.76 -5.13 1.90
C ARG A 35 19.51 -3.65 1.98
N VAL A 36 20.51 -2.91 2.45
CA VAL A 36 20.55 -1.45 2.45
C VAL A 36 21.83 -1.02 1.76
N GLU A 37 21.72 -0.47 0.56
CA GLU A 37 22.86 -0.10 -0.28
C GLU A 37 22.79 1.35 -0.74
N ALA A 38 23.95 2.04 -0.72
CA ALA A 38 24.05 3.38 -1.31
C ALA A 38 24.03 3.29 -2.84
N MET A 39 23.23 4.13 -3.49
CA MET A 39 23.09 4.14 -4.93
C MET A 39 22.87 5.53 -5.51
N ASN A 40 22.84 5.63 -6.82
CA ASN A 40 22.37 6.83 -7.52
C ASN A 40 20.97 6.59 -8.05
N TYR A 41 19.99 7.34 -7.56
CA TYR A 41 18.64 7.32 -8.07
C TYR A 41 18.33 8.61 -8.84
N LYS A 42 18.20 8.54 -10.16
CA LYS A 42 17.87 9.68 -11.04
C LYS A 42 18.74 10.92 -10.81
N GLY A 43 20.01 10.73 -10.46
CA GLY A 43 20.99 11.79 -10.18
C GLY A 43 21.13 12.17 -8.71
N TRP A 44 20.25 11.72 -7.82
CA TRP A 44 20.42 11.88 -6.36
C TRP A 44 21.29 10.79 -5.74
N SER A 45 22.03 11.15 -4.70
CA SER A 45 22.62 10.17 -3.78
C SER A 45 21.51 9.59 -2.93
N ALA A 46 21.22 8.31 -3.10
CA ALA A 46 20.13 7.61 -2.46
C ALA A 46 20.58 6.39 -1.67
N GLN A 47 19.68 5.86 -0.86
CA GLN A 47 19.78 4.57 -0.17
C GLN A 47 18.66 3.66 -0.67
N GLU A 48 19.01 2.50 -1.24
CA GLU A 48 18.04 1.47 -1.61
C GLU A 48 17.90 0.48 -0.46
N LEU A 49 16.65 0.28 0.04
CA LEU A 49 16.31 -0.89 0.82
C LEU A 49 15.63 -1.88 -0.12
N SER A 50 16.09 -3.13 -0.14
CA SER A 50 15.52 -4.10 -1.08
C SER A 50 15.38 -5.50 -0.48
N ASN A 51 14.35 -6.22 -0.94
CA ASN A 51 14.17 -7.65 -0.76
C ASN A 51 13.73 -8.29 -2.10
N ARG A 52 13.23 -9.53 -2.08
CA ARG A 52 12.82 -10.19 -3.32
C ARG A 52 11.64 -9.55 -4.06
N TRP A 53 10.82 -8.73 -3.39
CA TRP A 53 9.63 -8.11 -3.97
C TRP A 53 9.77 -6.62 -4.19
N LEU A 54 10.53 -5.94 -3.32
CA LEU A 54 10.54 -4.50 -3.18
C LEU A 54 11.92 -3.90 -3.36
N LYS A 55 11.91 -2.67 -3.89
CA LYS A 55 12.99 -1.70 -3.80
C LYS A 55 12.40 -0.37 -3.32
N LEU A 56 13.00 0.21 -2.32
CA LEU A 56 12.65 1.48 -1.72
C LEU A 56 13.80 2.45 -1.92
N GLU A 57 13.57 3.51 -2.68
CA GLU A 57 14.59 4.51 -3.00
C GLU A 57 14.45 5.72 -2.07
N VAL A 58 15.35 5.87 -1.12
CA VAL A 58 15.30 6.93 -0.12
C VAL A 58 16.36 7.98 -0.41
N VAL A 59 15.98 9.26 -0.42
CA VAL A 59 16.86 10.41 -0.65
C VAL A 59 16.91 11.28 0.61
N PRO A 60 17.88 11.05 1.52
CA PRO A 60 17.93 11.75 2.80
C PRO A 60 18.07 13.28 2.67
N GLN A 61 18.72 13.77 1.62
CA GLN A 61 19.02 15.20 1.45
C GLN A 61 17.80 16.04 1.08
N ASN A 62 16.69 15.43 0.63
CA ASN A 62 15.47 16.12 0.24
C ASN A 62 14.34 15.79 1.20
N GLY A 63 14.35 16.33 2.42
CA GLY A 63 13.29 16.11 3.42
C GLY A 63 13.19 14.66 3.93
N GLY A 64 14.28 13.86 3.84
CA GLY A 64 14.23 12.45 4.23
C GLY A 64 13.22 11.62 3.42
N ARG A 65 12.99 11.99 2.15
CA ARG A 65 11.92 11.41 1.30
C ARG A 65 12.17 9.95 0.94
N LEU A 66 11.11 9.13 1.03
CA LEU A 66 10.99 7.91 0.25
C LEU A 66 10.60 8.30 -1.18
N MET A 67 11.58 8.38 -2.06
CA MET A 67 11.39 8.90 -3.40
C MET A 67 10.66 7.92 -4.32
N GLN A 68 10.82 6.60 -4.08
CA GLN A 68 10.12 5.60 -4.88
C GLN A 68 9.90 4.29 -4.11
N VAL A 69 8.78 3.64 -4.38
CA VAL A 69 8.48 2.26 -4.05
C VAL A 69 8.32 1.49 -5.35
N ILE A 70 9.17 0.49 -5.56
CA ILE A 70 9.12 -0.38 -6.73
C ILE A 70 8.74 -1.79 -6.27
N PHE A 71 7.58 -2.28 -6.67
CA PHE A 71 7.09 -3.62 -6.36
C PHE A 71 6.96 -4.44 -7.65
N ASN A 72 7.69 -5.54 -7.73
CA ASN A 72 7.70 -6.40 -8.93
C ASN A 72 7.95 -5.60 -10.23
N GLY A 73 8.84 -4.61 -10.15
CA GLY A 73 9.19 -3.72 -11.27
C GLY A 73 8.22 -2.56 -11.54
N HIS A 74 7.09 -2.47 -10.84
CA HIS A 74 6.15 -1.35 -10.95
C HIS A 74 6.47 -0.24 -9.96
N PRO A 75 6.77 1.00 -10.42
CA PRO A 75 6.97 2.17 -9.57
C PRO A 75 5.63 2.80 -9.20
N PHE A 76 5.42 3.09 -7.92
CA PHE A 76 4.16 3.69 -7.43
C PHE A 76 4.19 5.21 -7.35
N LEU A 77 5.32 5.79 -6.91
CA LEU A 77 5.32 7.19 -6.53
C LEU A 77 5.65 8.10 -7.70
N PHE A 78 5.08 9.29 -7.67
CA PHE A 78 5.43 10.36 -8.57
C PHE A 78 6.82 10.90 -8.23
N VAL A 79 7.66 11.04 -9.23
CA VAL A 79 8.96 11.72 -9.14
C VAL A 79 8.95 12.86 -10.14
N ASN A 80 9.14 14.08 -9.67
CA ASN A 80 9.04 15.24 -10.52
C ASN A 80 10.28 15.37 -11.43
N PRO A 81 10.14 15.18 -12.75
CA PRO A 81 11.28 15.22 -13.68
C PRO A 81 11.99 16.59 -13.71
N LYS A 82 11.29 17.67 -13.31
CA LYS A 82 11.88 19.01 -13.23
C LYS A 82 13.02 19.08 -12.22
N TYR A 83 12.97 18.25 -11.16
CA TYR A 83 13.89 18.30 -10.04
C TYR A 83 14.80 17.06 -9.95
N GLU A 84 14.74 16.12 -10.88
CA GLU A 84 15.60 14.94 -10.88
C GLU A 84 17.08 15.31 -10.74
N GLY A 85 17.76 14.70 -9.77
CA GLY A 85 19.16 14.92 -9.44
C GLY A 85 19.49 16.29 -8.86
N LYS A 86 18.51 17.16 -8.66
CA LYS A 86 18.72 18.50 -8.09
C LYS A 86 18.56 18.44 -6.58
N TYR A 87 19.36 19.27 -5.94
CA TYR A 87 19.26 19.55 -4.52
C TYR A 87 19.18 21.08 -4.37
N LEU A 88 17.98 21.55 -4.05
CA LEU A 88 17.72 22.97 -3.88
C LEU A 88 17.59 23.25 -2.39
N PRO A 89 18.29 24.26 -1.87
CA PRO A 89 18.11 24.62 -0.48
C PRO A 89 16.67 25.09 -0.23
N PRO A 90 16.10 24.81 0.95
CA PRO A 90 14.80 25.33 1.34
C PRO A 90 14.66 26.81 1.10
N ASP A 91 13.55 27.22 0.47
CA ASP A 91 13.25 28.62 0.12
C ASP A 91 11.77 28.91 0.47
N PRO A 92 11.46 29.64 1.56
CA PRO A 92 10.10 29.89 1.99
C PRO A 92 9.22 30.65 0.98
N SER A 93 9.84 31.18 -0.09
CA SER A 93 9.10 31.83 -1.18
C SER A 93 8.70 30.88 -2.32
N ARG A 94 9.11 29.60 -2.28
CA ARG A 94 8.89 28.60 -3.33
C ARG A 94 8.71 27.21 -2.76
N TRP A 95 7.78 26.49 -3.33
CA TRP A 95 7.66 25.05 -3.10
C TRP A 95 8.39 24.23 -4.18
N PHE A 96 9.22 23.32 -3.73
CA PHE A 96 9.94 22.38 -4.59
C PHE A 96 9.30 20.99 -4.50
N ASN A 97 8.22 20.75 -5.25
CA ASN A 97 7.61 19.44 -5.27
C ASN A 97 8.52 18.40 -5.94
N TYR A 98 9.36 17.73 -5.17
CA TYR A 98 10.22 16.65 -5.65
C TYR A 98 9.46 15.36 -5.96
N GLY A 99 8.27 15.18 -5.41
CA GLY A 99 7.54 13.92 -5.45
C GLY A 99 7.83 13.04 -4.23
N GLY A 100 7.55 11.74 -4.36
CA GLY A 100 7.81 10.75 -3.32
C GLY A 100 6.80 10.79 -2.16
N ASP A 101 7.21 10.21 -1.03
CA ASP A 101 6.48 10.24 0.23
C ASP A 101 7.27 11.00 1.28
N LYS A 102 6.59 11.82 2.07
CA LYS A 102 7.14 12.80 3.01
C LYS A 102 6.29 12.91 4.28
N LEU A 103 6.82 13.60 5.28
CA LEU A 103 6.10 13.90 6.51
C LEU A 103 5.91 15.41 6.64
N TRP A 104 4.69 15.82 6.94
CA TRP A 104 4.31 17.20 7.16
C TRP A 104 3.75 17.41 8.56
N LEU A 105 3.65 18.65 8.99
CA LEU A 105 2.95 19.05 10.20
C LEU A 105 1.57 19.63 9.84
N LEU A 106 0.62 19.42 10.74
CA LEU A 106 -0.70 20.03 10.65
C LEU A 106 -1.05 20.75 11.96
N PRO A 107 -1.86 21.81 11.90
CA PRO A 107 -2.53 22.40 10.71
C PRO A 107 -1.53 23.05 9.75
N GLU A 108 -1.77 22.89 8.45
CA GLU A 108 -1.07 23.63 7.41
C GLU A 108 -1.78 24.95 7.10
N GLY A 109 -1.01 26.01 6.88
CA GLY A 109 -1.49 27.34 6.54
C GLY A 109 -0.49 28.43 6.87
N ASN A 110 -0.86 29.68 6.66
CA ASN A 110 -0.04 30.85 6.99
C ASN A 110 -0.84 32.03 7.56
N ASP A 111 -2.04 31.74 8.07
CA ASP A 111 -2.93 32.76 8.60
C ASP A 111 -2.53 33.16 10.04
N ASN A 112 -1.84 32.25 10.75
CA ASN A 112 -1.41 32.48 12.14
C ASN A 112 -0.21 31.61 12.54
N GLU A 113 0.38 31.86 13.72
CA GLU A 113 1.55 31.15 14.24
C GLU A 113 1.28 29.69 14.64
N GLN A 114 0.02 29.24 14.72
CA GLN A 114 -0.36 27.87 14.99
C GLN A 114 -0.50 27.04 13.71
N GLU A 115 -0.15 27.61 12.56
CA GLU A 115 -0.14 26.92 11.28
C GLU A 115 1.31 26.78 10.77
N TRP A 116 1.60 25.64 10.20
CA TRP A 116 2.87 25.39 9.53
C TRP A 116 2.74 25.77 8.04
N VAL A 117 3.70 26.55 7.56
CA VAL A 117 3.62 27.11 6.19
C VAL A 117 3.73 26.03 5.11
N GLY A 118 4.25 24.85 5.45
CA GLY A 118 4.29 23.69 4.56
C GLY A 118 5.33 23.75 3.46
N ASN A 119 5.55 24.91 2.91
CA ASN A 119 6.33 25.08 1.70
C ASN A 119 7.80 25.28 2.00
N SER A 120 8.65 24.41 1.45
CA SER A 120 10.11 24.65 1.30
C SER A 120 10.82 25.02 2.59
N ASP A 121 10.42 24.39 3.69
CA ASP A 121 11.13 24.49 4.94
C ASP A 121 12.11 23.31 5.15
N LEU A 122 12.76 23.31 6.31
CA LEU A 122 13.73 22.27 6.66
C LEU A 122 13.11 20.88 6.81
N LEU A 123 11.82 20.77 7.16
CA LEU A 123 11.15 19.48 7.30
C LEU A 123 10.77 18.90 5.94
N ASP A 124 10.35 19.73 4.99
CA ASP A 124 9.95 19.27 3.65
C ASP A 124 11.15 19.07 2.71
N ASP A 125 12.10 20.00 2.66
CA ASP A 125 13.16 20.02 1.66
C ASP A 125 14.59 19.91 2.24
N GLY A 126 14.75 20.08 3.55
CA GLY A 126 16.06 20.07 4.21
C GLY A 126 16.71 18.69 4.28
N PRO A 127 18.04 18.63 4.48
CA PRO A 127 18.73 17.36 4.64
C PRO A 127 18.42 16.71 5.98
N TYR A 128 18.07 15.43 5.95
CA TYR A 128 17.94 14.60 7.15
C TYR A 128 19.22 13.80 7.37
N ASP A 129 19.60 13.65 8.63
CA ASP A 129 20.65 12.71 9.02
C ASP A 129 20.17 11.27 8.74
N PHE A 130 21.04 10.50 8.11
CA PHE A 130 20.76 9.11 7.74
C PHE A 130 21.56 8.13 8.57
N ARG A 131 20.93 7.07 9.05
CA ARG A 131 21.60 5.95 9.70
C ARG A 131 21.01 4.61 9.24
N LYS A 132 21.87 3.69 8.76
CA LYS A 132 21.50 2.27 8.61
C LYS A 132 21.49 1.63 10.01
N VAL A 133 20.34 1.04 10.39
CA VAL A 133 20.12 0.42 11.70
C VAL A 133 20.37 -1.08 11.60
N SER A 134 19.75 -1.77 10.62
CA SER A 134 19.88 -3.21 10.45
C SER A 134 19.84 -3.62 8.98
N GLU A 135 20.30 -4.85 8.72
CA GLU A 135 20.29 -5.50 7.42
C GLU A 135 20.23 -7.02 7.60
N GLY A 136 19.71 -7.77 6.63
CA GLY A 136 19.63 -9.23 6.66
C GLY A 136 18.20 -9.74 6.80
N LYS A 137 17.76 -10.20 7.98
CA LYS A 137 16.38 -10.66 8.20
C LYS A 137 15.39 -9.51 8.21
N GLU A 138 15.84 -8.37 8.68
CA GLU A 138 15.11 -7.11 8.72
C GLU A 138 16.08 -6.00 8.32
N CYS A 139 15.67 -5.15 7.40
CA CYS A 139 16.35 -3.93 7.03
C CYS A 139 15.63 -2.75 7.67
N GLU A 140 16.38 -1.90 8.35
CA GLU A 140 15.85 -0.68 8.96
C GLU A 140 16.83 0.46 8.73
N ILE A 141 16.28 1.59 8.34
CA ILE A 141 16.98 2.87 8.31
C ILE A 141 16.28 3.87 9.22
N GLU A 142 17.05 4.83 9.70
CA GLU A 142 16.57 5.97 10.47
C GLU A 142 16.96 7.26 9.76
N LEU A 143 16.02 8.18 9.70
CA LEU A 143 16.14 9.53 9.16
C LEU A 143 15.75 10.52 10.26
N VAL A 144 16.60 11.53 10.52
CA VAL A 144 16.35 12.54 11.55
C VAL A 144 16.44 13.92 10.92
N SER A 145 15.36 14.70 11.01
CA SER A 145 15.34 16.07 10.49
C SER A 145 16.20 17.01 11.34
N PRO A 146 16.61 18.16 10.81
CA PRO A 146 16.93 19.30 11.67
C PRO A 146 15.73 19.66 12.56
N VAL A 147 15.96 20.49 13.58
CA VAL A 147 14.86 21.12 14.31
C VAL A 147 14.32 22.23 13.45
N ASP A 148 13.03 22.21 13.17
CA ASP A 148 12.39 23.29 12.43
C ASP A 148 12.36 24.57 13.27
N PRO A 149 12.89 25.69 12.75
CA PRO A 149 12.98 26.93 13.52
C PRO A 149 11.63 27.61 13.77
N GLN A 150 10.62 27.35 12.94
CA GLN A 150 9.28 27.91 13.10
C GLN A 150 8.49 27.19 14.20
N THR A 151 8.42 25.87 14.11
CA THR A 151 7.58 25.06 15.01
C THR A 151 8.34 24.50 16.21
N GLY A 152 9.67 24.46 16.13
CA GLY A 152 10.54 23.80 17.12
C GLY A 152 10.40 22.28 17.13
N ILE A 153 9.79 21.70 16.12
CA ILE A 153 9.63 20.25 15.97
C ILE A 153 10.85 19.65 15.27
N GLN A 154 11.22 18.48 15.73
CA GLN A 154 12.15 17.58 15.06
C GLN A 154 11.41 16.28 14.71
N ILE A 155 11.54 15.81 13.47
CA ILE A 155 10.97 14.54 13.02
C ILE A 155 12.07 13.48 12.99
N ARG A 156 11.76 12.30 13.57
CA ARG A 156 12.51 11.06 13.35
C ARG A 156 11.61 10.10 12.60
N ARG A 157 12.12 9.51 11.53
CA ARG A 157 11.39 8.51 10.72
C ARG A 157 12.24 7.26 10.59
N THR A 158 11.65 6.08 10.87
CA THR A 158 12.25 4.80 10.49
C THR A 158 11.45 4.16 9.36
N ILE A 159 12.15 3.52 8.45
CA ILE A 159 11.59 2.72 7.35
C ILE A 159 12.14 1.32 7.50
N ARG A 160 11.24 0.34 7.57
CA ARG A 160 11.57 -1.06 7.84
C ARG A 160 10.99 -1.99 6.78
N LEU A 161 11.80 -2.96 6.36
CA LEU A 161 11.47 -3.97 5.36
C LEU A 161 11.94 -5.35 5.86
N ASP A 162 11.03 -6.31 5.99
CA ASP A 162 11.39 -7.69 6.32
C ASP A 162 11.86 -8.45 5.06
N ALA A 163 12.79 -9.37 5.24
CA ALA A 163 13.34 -10.16 4.14
C ALA A 163 12.31 -11.09 3.48
N ASP A 164 11.28 -11.50 4.22
CA ASP A 164 10.28 -12.48 3.82
C ASP A 164 8.86 -11.92 3.68
N SER A 165 8.72 -10.58 3.71
CA SER A 165 7.44 -9.88 3.54
C SER A 165 7.55 -8.76 2.49
N PRO A 166 6.51 -8.53 1.68
CA PRO A 166 6.42 -7.34 0.83
C PRO A 166 5.83 -6.13 1.57
N SER A 167 5.54 -6.21 2.87
CA SER A 167 5.05 -5.05 3.63
C SER A 167 6.18 -4.09 3.97
N ILE A 168 5.85 -2.79 4.01
CA ILE A 168 6.75 -1.71 4.38
C ILE A 168 6.20 -1.08 5.66
N ARG A 169 7.00 -1.02 6.72
CA ARG A 169 6.60 -0.41 7.98
C ARG A 169 7.30 0.91 8.18
N PHE A 170 6.51 1.92 8.55
CA PHE A 170 6.97 3.25 8.87
C PHE A 170 6.64 3.59 10.33
N HIS A 171 7.59 4.20 11.00
CA HIS A 171 7.41 4.77 12.31
C HIS A 171 7.96 6.19 12.30
N ALA A 172 7.10 7.17 12.52
CA ALA A 172 7.46 8.58 12.60
C ALA A 172 7.26 9.07 14.03
N THR A 173 8.24 9.78 14.57
CA THR A 173 8.16 10.44 15.87
C THR A 173 8.31 11.93 15.69
N MET A 174 7.29 12.68 16.08
CA MET A 174 7.31 14.14 16.21
C MET A 174 7.79 14.50 17.63
N HIS A 175 8.85 15.30 17.75
CA HIS A 175 9.50 15.66 19.03
C HIS A 175 9.49 17.17 19.24
N ASN A 176 8.89 17.63 20.34
CA ASN A 176 8.97 19.04 20.75
C ASN A 176 10.35 19.37 21.30
N ARG A 177 11.13 20.15 20.57
CA ARG A 177 12.48 20.62 20.95
C ARG A 177 12.48 22.02 21.57
N THR A 178 11.30 22.64 21.74
CA THR A 178 11.16 23.96 22.34
C THR A 178 11.17 23.91 23.89
N GLY A 179 11.23 25.08 24.53
CA GLY A 179 11.06 25.24 25.99
C GLY A 179 9.60 25.45 26.42
N HIS A 180 8.62 25.35 25.53
CA HIS A 180 7.20 25.60 25.80
C HIS A 180 6.31 24.51 25.22
N VAL A 181 5.01 24.52 25.55
CA VAL A 181 4.03 23.60 25.00
C VAL A 181 3.70 24.01 23.56
N VAL A 182 3.69 23.05 22.65
CA VAL A 182 3.27 23.21 21.26
C VAL A 182 2.10 22.27 20.96
N GLU A 183 1.36 22.53 19.88
CA GLU A 183 0.21 21.70 19.48
C GLU A 183 0.28 21.42 17.97
N TRP A 184 0.58 20.17 17.63
CA TRP A 184 0.78 19.72 16.24
C TRP A 184 0.25 18.31 16.01
N SER A 185 0.02 17.99 14.76
CA SER A 185 -0.19 16.64 14.22
C SER A 185 0.89 16.37 13.20
N VAL A 186 1.28 15.11 13.03
CA VAL A 186 2.12 14.66 11.91
C VAL A 186 1.26 13.98 10.85
N GLN A 187 1.52 14.31 9.60
CA GLN A 187 0.85 13.79 8.41
C GLN A 187 1.86 13.03 7.54
N SER A 188 1.49 11.84 7.08
CA SER A 188 2.18 11.13 6.00
C SER A 188 1.55 11.53 4.68
N VAL A 189 2.34 12.01 3.71
CA VAL A 189 1.89 12.53 2.41
C VAL A 189 2.57 11.75 1.30
N SER A 190 1.81 10.89 0.62
CA SER A 190 2.30 10.00 -0.43
C SER A 190 1.83 10.46 -1.79
N GLN A 191 2.75 10.89 -2.67
CA GLN A 191 2.42 11.34 -4.02
C GLN A 191 2.49 10.17 -5.01
N TYR A 192 1.33 9.66 -5.42
CA TYR A 192 1.22 8.57 -6.39
C TYR A 192 1.27 9.08 -7.83
N ASN A 193 2.01 8.36 -8.69
CA ASN A 193 2.09 8.67 -10.11
C ASN A 193 0.80 8.29 -10.83
N THR A 194 0.10 9.27 -11.38
CA THR A 194 -1.15 9.08 -12.13
C THR A 194 -0.99 9.35 -13.63
N ALA A 195 0.24 9.36 -14.13
CA ALA A 195 0.51 9.37 -15.56
C ALA A 195 0.22 8.00 -16.18
N ASP A 196 -0.15 7.99 -17.45
CA ASP A 196 -0.27 6.78 -18.26
C ASP A 196 1.12 6.11 -18.39
N SER A 197 1.22 4.83 -18.04
CA SER A 197 2.48 4.08 -18.09
C SER A 197 3.09 3.97 -19.49
N SER A 198 2.26 4.09 -20.54
CA SER A 198 2.70 4.05 -21.94
C SER A 198 3.03 5.43 -22.50
N ALA A 199 2.56 6.51 -21.86
CA ALA A 199 2.75 7.89 -22.33
C ALA A 199 2.62 8.88 -21.17
N SER A 200 3.74 9.26 -20.56
CA SER A 200 3.79 10.16 -19.40
C SER A 200 3.20 11.57 -19.63
N SER A 201 2.92 11.94 -20.91
CA SER A 201 2.22 13.17 -21.28
C SER A 201 0.69 13.04 -21.19
N ARG A 202 0.15 11.90 -20.79
CA ARG A 202 -1.27 11.66 -20.59
C ARG A 202 -1.52 11.15 -19.19
N ARG A 203 -2.73 11.42 -18.68
CA ARG A 203 -3.18 10.84 -17.42
C ARG A 203 -3.57 9.38 -17.59
N ASN A 204 -3.38 8.58 -16.55
CA ASN A 204 -4.00 7.27 -16.43
C ASN A 204 -5.53 7.44 -16.31
N GLN A 205 -6.28 6.73 -17.15
CA GLN A 205 -7.74 6.82 -17.22
C GLN A 205 -8.44 5.90 -16.21
N ASN A 206 -7.69 5.05 -15.53
CA ASN A 206 -8.22 4.04 -14.61
C ASN A 206 -7.45 4.04 -13.27
N PHE A 207 -7.25 5.25 -12.72
CA PHE A 207 -6.57 5.44 -11.46
C PHE A 207 -7.56 5.88 -10.37
N TRP A 208 -7.57 5.17 -9.24
CA TRP A 208 -8.56 5.31 -8.19
C TRP A 208 -7.94 5.36 -6.81
N THR A 209 -8.62 6.04 -5.87
CA THR A 209 -8.37 5.86 -4.44
C THR A 209 -9.66 5.52 -3.71
N PHE A 210 -9.51 4.77 -2.62
CA PHE A 210 -10.61 4.30 -1.80
C PHE A 210 -10.26 4.42 -0.32
N THR A 211 -11.28 4.71 0.50
CA THR A 211 -11.25 4.55 1.95
C THR A 211 -12.69 4.35 2.44
N PRO A 212 -12.95 3.69 3.58
CA PRO A 212 -14.31 3.62 4.10
C PRO A 212 -14.84 4.99 4.46
N ALA A 213 -16.01 5.35 3.94
CA ALA A 213 -16.72 6.53 4.36
C ALA A 213 -17.40 6.28 5.72
N ASN A 214 -17.10 7.12 6.71
CA ASN A 214 -17.66 6.96 8.05
C ASN A 214 -19.20 7.08 8.02
N PRO A 215 -19.97 6.05 8.43
CA PRO A 215 -21.43 6.11 8.43
C PRO A 215 -22.00 7.12 9.42
N THR A 216 -21.20 7.52 10.43
CA THR A 216 -21.54 8.53 11.44
C THR A 216 -20.70 9.80 11.27
N SER A 217 -20.29 10.09 10.03
CA SER A 217 -19.43 11.21 9.71
C SER A 217 -20.01 12.54 10.21
N SER A 218 -19.10 13.41 10.64
CA SER A 218 -19.42 14.81 10.95
C SER A 218 -19.59 15.67 9.69
N TYR A 219 -19.18 15.17 8.53
CA TYR A 219 -19.35 15.83 7.24
C TYR A 219 -20.67 15.41 6.57
N LEU A 220 -21.41 16.37 6.00
CA LEU A 220 -22.75 16.15 5.44
C LEU A 220 -22.80 15.02 4.40
N ASN A 221 -21.78 14.95 3.53
CA ASN A 221 -21.69 13.94 2.46
C ASN A 221 -20.78 12.77 2.83
N ARG A 222 -20.42 12.61 4.13
CA ARG A 222 -19.39 11.71 4.64
C ARG A 222 -17.98 12.01 4.14
N TYR A 223 -17.80 13.17 3.50
CA TYR A 223 -16.54 13.82 3.14
C TYR A 223 -16.72 15.32 3.07
N HIS A 224 -15.62 16.07 3.09
CA HIS A 224 -15.60 17.51 2.94
C HIS A 224 -14.71 17.91 1.76
N VAL A 225 -15.21 18.77 0.88
CA VAL A 225 -14.41 19.40 -0.17
C VAL A 225 -13.75 20.64 0.44
N ARG A 226 -12.47 20.54 0.79
CA ARG A 226 -11.68 21.64 1.35
C ARG A 226 -11.25 22.61 0.26
N PHE A 227 -10.93 22.07 -0.93
CA PHE A 227 -10.56 22.83 -2.11
C PHE A 227 -11.14 22.18 -3.37
N GLY A 228 -11.38 22.98 -4.41
CA GLY A 228 -11.92 22.52 -5.70
C GLY A 228 -13.45 22.66 -5.81
N PRO A 229 -14.07 22.07 -6.84
CA PRO A 229 -15.50 22.18 -7.09
C PRO A 229 -16.31 21.46 -6.01
N ALA A 230 -17.32 22.14 -5.46
CA ALA A 230 -18.20 21.59 -4.42
C ALA A 230 -18.94 20.33 -4.88
N GLU A 231 -19.33 20.27 -6.15
CA GLU A 231 -19.84 19.09 -6.84
C GLU A 231 -18.72 18.54 -7.75
N ASN A 232 -17.98 17.57 -7.23
CA ASN A 232 -16.87 16.98 -7.97
C ASN A 232 -17.30 15.64 -8.59
N PRO A 233 -17.41 15.54 -9.93
CA PRO A 233 -17.86 14.33 -10.60
C PRO A 233 -16.90 13.14 -10.46
N ALA A 234 -15.68 13.40 -10.02
CA ALA A 234 -14.67 12.37 -9.77
C ALA A 234 -14.88 11.63 -8.43
N VAL A 235 -15.80 12.12 -7.57
CA VAL A 235 -16.02 11.64 -6.21
C VAL A 235 -17.36 10.95 -6.08
N SER A 236 -17.38 9.83 -5.39
CA SER A 236 -18.61 9.13 -5.00
C SER A 236 -18.46 8.44 -3.64
N VAL A 237 -19.59 8.28 -2.95
CA VAL A 237 -19.70 7.33 -1.85
C VAL A 237 -20.62 6.21 -2.33
N ARG A 238 -20.07 5.02 -2.44
CA ARG A 238 -20.74 3.83 -2.96
C ARG A 238 -21.76 3.26 -1.97
N ASP A 239 -22.65 2.40 -2.45
CA ASP A 239 -23.67 1.73 -1.62
C ASP A 239 -23.05 0.78 -0.57
N ASP A 240 -21.87 0.24 -0.86
CA ASP A 240 -21.10 -0.59 0.09
C ASP A 240 -20.36 0.23 1.17
N GLY A 241 -20.50 1.54 1.15
CA GLY A 241 -19.91 2.45 2.14
C GLY A 241 -18.48 2.89 1.82
N LEU A 242 -17.94 2.55 0.66
CA LEU A 242 -16.63 3.05 0.24
C LEU A 242 -16.74 4.47 -0.36
N PHE A 243 -15.89 5.37 0.10
CA PHE A 243 -15.53 6.57 -0.64
C PHE A 243 -14.62 6.17 -1.79
N ALA A 244 -14.90 6.67 -2.99
CA ALA A 244 -14.14 6.43 -4.20
C ALA A 244 -13.83 7.75 -4.91
N LEU A 245 -12.57 7.99 -5.21
CA LEU A 245 -12.08 9.11 -6.00
C LEU A 245 -11.42 8.58 -7.28
N HIS A 246 -11.97 8.94 -8.43
CA HIS A 246 -11.39 8.67 -9.74
C HIS A 246 -10.48 9.83 -10.15
N TYR A 247 -9.22 9.57 -10.46
CA TYR A 247 -8.31 10.64 -10.86
C TYR A 247 -8.75 11.32 -12.17
N ALA A 248 -9.15 12.57 -12.07
CA ALA A 248 -9.71 13.34 -13.19
C ALA A 248 -8.79 14.47 -13.70
N HIS A 249 -7.57 14.64 -13.12
CA HIS A 249 -6.68 15.77 -13.38
C HIS A 249 -7.37 17.11 -13.14
N LEU A 250 -8.00 17.24 -11.99
CA LEU A 250 -8.73 18.41 -11.52
C LEU A 250 -8.26 18.73 -10.10
N ALA A 251 -7.77 19.95 -9.85
CA ALA A 251 -7.30 20.29 -8.51
C ALA A 251 -8.45 20.22 -7.49
N ALA A 252 -8.29 19.33 -6.52
CA ALA A 252 -9.27 19.16 -5.44
C ALA A 252 -8.63 18.55 -4.20
N GLU A 253 -9.04 19.02 -3.03
CA GLU A 253 -8.68 18.49 -1.73
C GLU A 253 -9.91 17.96 -1.00
N LEU A 254 -9.86 16.70 -0.57
CA LEU A 254 -10.99 15.96 -0.03
C LEU A 254 -10.62 15.38 1.34
N TRP A 255 -11.36 15.77 2.37
CA TRP A 255 -11.14 15.41 3.75
C TRP A 255 -12.16 14.37 4.22
N LEU A 256 -11.68 13.32 4.91
CA LEU A 256 -12.49 12.22 5.40
C LEU A 256 -12.18 11.90 6.86
N ASP A 257 -13.23 11.71 7.65
CA ASP A 257 -13.14 11.20 9.03
C ASP A 257 -13.27 9.68 9.06
N SER A 258 -12.47 9.00 8.20
CA SER A 258 -12.45 7.54 8.06
C SER A 258 -11.92 6.88 9.32
N THR A 259 -12.59 5.83 9.83
CA THR A 259 -12.26 5.19 11.11
C THR A 259 -11.70 3.77 11.01
N PRO A 260 -11.86 3.02 9.92
CA PRO A 260 -11.31 1.65 9.82
C PRO A 260 -9.79 1.58 9.67
N GLY A 261 -9.10 2.73 9.50
CA GLY A 261 -7.65 2.78 9.53
C GLY A 261 -6.96 2.24 8.28
N TRP A 262 -7.53 2.49 7.10
CA TRP A 262 -6.88 2.19 5.84
C TRP A 262 -7.34 3.10 4.71
N LEU A 263 -6.46 3.29 3.75
CA LEU A 263 -6.75 3.79 2.42
C LEU A 263 -6.13 2.86 1.36
N ALA A 264 -6.62 2.93 0.13
CA ALA A 264 -6.08 2.15 -0.98
C ALA A 264 -5.96 3.03 -2.23
N VAL A 265 -4.87 2.84 -2.96
CA VAL A 265 -4.62 3.45 -4.26
C VAL A 265 -4.54 2.33 -5.29
N VAL A 266 -5.30 2.44 -6.38
CA VAL A 266 -5.42 1.41 -7.40
C VAL A 266 -5.08 1.99 -8.78
N ASP A 267 -3.99 1.52 -9.37
CA ASP A 267 -3.67 1.71 -10.78
C ASP A 267 -4.28 0.55 -11.59
N GLY A 268 -5.48 0.78 -12.11
CA GLY A 268 -6.21 -0.25 -12.85
C GLY A 268 -5.60 -0.59 -14.20
N ASP A 269 -4.86 0.33 -14.83
CA ASP A 269 -4.20 0.09 -16.12
C ASP A 269 -3.00 -0.85 -15.95
N SER A 270 -2.17 -0.63 -14.96
CA SER A 270 -1.02 -1.50 -14.64
C SER A 270 -1.40 -2.71 -13.78
N ARG A 271 -2.60 -2.70 -13.19
CA ARG A 271 -3.14 -3.74 -12.30
C ARG A 271 -2.35 -3.91 -11.01
N TYR A 272 -1.98 -2.81 -10.39
CA TYR A 272 -1.35 -2.77 -9.09
C TYR A 272 -2.18 -1.93 -8.11
N ALA A 273 -2.07 -2.27 -6.84
CA ALA A 273 -2.62 -1.46 -5.76
C ALA A 273 -1.61 -1.32 -4.63
N MET A 274 -1.72 -0.21 -3.91
CA MET A 274 -1.08 0.01 -2.62
C MET A 274 -2.18 0.20 -1.58
N VAL A 275 -2.09 -0.53 -0.47
CA VAL A 275 -2.93 -0.32 0.70
C VAL A 275 -2.06 0.26 1.79
N GLU A 276 -2.44 1.42 2.33
CA GLU A 276 -1.81 2.04 3.48
C GLU A 276 -2.68 1.85 4.71
N ARG A 277 -2.15 1.24 5.75
CA ARG A 277 -2.82 1.04 7.03
C ARG A 277 -2.27 1.94 8.10
N PHE A 278 -3.15 2.39 8.98
CA PHE A 278 -2.82 3.18 10.15
C PHE A 278 -3.77 2.86 11.30
N ARG A 279 -3.38 3.24 12.51
CA ARG A 279 -4.25 3.12 13.66
C ARG A 279 -5.08 4.38 13.83
N TYR A 280 -6.41 4.27 13.61
CA TYR A 280 -7.33 5.34 13.99
C TYR A 280 -7.48 5.38 15.52
N GLU A 281 -7.32 6.55 16.12
CA GLU A 281 -7.45 6.75 17.56
C GLU A 281 -8.81 7.37 17.88
N LYS A 282 -9.70 6.51 18.35
CA LYS A 282 -11.05 6.90 18.73
C LYS A 282 -11.00 7.88 19.91
N ASN A 283 -11.80 8.93 19.87
CA ASN A 283 -11.92 10.00 20.85
C ASN A 283 -10.78 11.03 20.86
N GLU A 284 -9.81 10.93 19.95
CA GLU A 284 -8.82 11.97 19.73
C GLU A 284 -9.33 12.98 18.69
N THR A 285 -8.77 14.19 18.75
CA THR A 285 -9.08 15.26 17.80
C THR A 285 -8.12 15.23 16.63
N TYR A 286 -8.65 15.13 15.43
CA TYR A 286 -7.86 15.22 14.20
C TYR A 286 -7.93 16.63 13.61
N PRO A 287 -6.88 17.13 12.93
CA PRO A 287 -6.91 18.41 12.20
C PRO A 287 -8.10 18.44 11.23
N GLY A 288 -8.93 19.49 11.33
CA GLY A 288 -10.14 19.58 10.53
C GLY A 288 -11.12 18.40 10.67
N LYS A 289 -10.94 17.49 11.63
CA LYS A 289 -11.60 16.19 11.84
C LYS A 289 -11.24 15.12 10.81
N ALA A 290 -10.27 15.35 9.93
CA ALA A 290 -9.85 14.41 8.90
C ALA A 290 -8.75 13.48 9.40
N SER A 291 -8.97 12.16 9.30
CA SER A 291 -7.95 11.13 9.47
C SER A 291 -7.28 10.75 8.15
N VAL A 292 -7.98 10.97 7.02
CA VAL A 292 -7.51 10.74 5.65
C VAL A 292 -7.81 11.97 4.82
N ILE A 293 -6.83 12.35 3.99
CA ILE A 293 -6.98 13.42 3.00
C ILE A 293 -6.54 12.88 1.64
N PHE A 294 -7.21 13.32 0.57
CA PHE A 294 -6.76 13.11 -0.80
C PHE A 294 -6.60 14.46 -1.49
N TRP A 295 -5.41 14.71 -2.04
CA TRP A 295 -5.18 15.79 -2.97
C TRP A 295 -5.10 15.24 -4.39
N MET A 296 -6.00 15.68 -5.26
CA MET A 296 -5.95 15.40 -6.69
C MET A 296 -5.29 16.56 -7.40
N ASN A 297 -4.09 16.35 -7.95
CA ASN A 297 -3.41 17.38 -8.69
C ASN A 297 -3.98 17.54 -10.10
N GLY A 298 -4.13 18.79 -10.52
CA GLY A 298 -4.65 19.15 -11.82
C GLY A 298 -4.75 20.66 -11.99
N PRO A 299 -5.23 21.13 -13.16
CA PRO A 299 -5.54 22.54 -13.37
C PRO A 299 -6.58 23.04 -12.35
N GLU A 300 -6.34 24.19 -11.78
CA GLU A 300 -7.31 24.86 -10.92
C GLU A 300 -8.45 25.44 -11.76
N THR A 301 -9.67 25.25 -11.28
CA THR A 301 -10.86 25.89 -11.82
C THR A 301 -11.32 26.96 -10.85
N ARG A 302 -11.30 28.21 -11.26
CA ARG A 302 -11.88 29.36 -10.53
C ARG A 302 -13.04 29.93 -11.32
N LEU A 303 -13.94 30.63 -10.63
CA LEU A 303 -14.99 31.36 -11.29
C LEU A 303 -14.37 32.65 -11.93
N ASN A 304 -14.72 32.93 -13.17
CA ASN A 304 -14.40 34.20 -13.80
C ASN A 304 -15.29 35.36 -13.23
N SER A 305 -15.13 36.56 -13.73
CA SER A 305 -15.91 37.70 -13.30
C SER A 305 -17.43 37.58 -13.55
N GLU A 306 -17.84 36.64 -14.38
CA GLU A 306 -19.23 36.34 -14.74
C GLU A 306 -19.82 35.18 -13.93
N GLY A 307 -18.99 34.57 -13.05
CA GLY A 307 -19.39 33.42 -12.23
C GLY A 307 -19.29 32.09 -12.95
N GLU A 308 -18.72 32.05 -14.17
CA GLU A 308 -18.51 30.83 -14.93
C GLU A 308 -17.17 30.17 -14.59
N PRO A 309 -17.08 28.83 -14.54
CA PRO A 309 -15.82 28.11 -14.33
C PRO A 309 -14.81 28.47 -15.40
N SER A 310 -13.63 28.90 -15.00
CA SER A 310 -12.49 29.10 -15.89
C SER A 310 -11.22 28.46 -15.33
N LEU A 311 -10.40 27.89 -16.19
CA LEU A 311 -9.09 27.38 -15.80
C LEU A 311 -8.15 28.58 -15.57
N THR A 312 -7.67 28.72 -14.34
CA THR A 312 -6.83 29.88 -13.95
C THR A 312 -5.35 29.57 -13.97
N SER A 313 -4.95 28.33 -13.88
CA SER A 313 -3.56 27.94 -13.93
C SER A 313 -3.41 26.53 -14.47
N GLY A 314 -2.30 26.28 -15.13
CA GLY A 314 -1.80 24.94 -15.32
C GLY A 314 -2.37 24.16 -16.50
N GLY A 315 -2.65 24.74 -17.61
CA GLY A 315 -2.91 24.00 -18.86
C GLY A 315 -1.93 22.84 -19.09
N ASP A 316 -1.57 22.54 -20.29
CA ASP A 316 -0.57 21.52 -20.62
C ASP A 316 0.73 21.75 -19.82
N GLY A 317 1.06 20.83 -18.93
CA GLY A 317 2.28 20.90 -18.09
C GLY A 317 2.06 20.76 -16.57
N VAL A 318 0.81 20.70 -16.08
CA VAL A 318 0.55 20.32 -14.70
C VAL A 318 0.81 18.81 -14.52
N PRO A 319 1.68 18.42 -13.58
CA PRO A 319 2.04 17.01 -13.41
C PRO A 319 0.85 16.14 -12.99
N TYR A 320 0.88 14.88 -13.41
CA TYR A 320 -0.14 13.88 -13.06
C TYR A 320 0.27 13.17 -11.78
N TYR A 321 -0.30 13.56 -10.65
CA TYR A 321 -0.17 12.85 -9.39
C TYR A 321 -1.41 13.04 -8.51
N LEU A 322 -1.54 12.15 -7.56
CA LEU A 322 -2.56 12.19 -6.50
C LEU A 322 -1.84 11.97 -5.17
N GLU A 323 -2.18 12.76 -4.15
CA GLU A 323 -1.70 12.53 -2.79
C GLU A 323 -2.72 11.70 -2.02
N ALA A 324 -2.22 10.69 -1.33
CA ALA A 324 -2.94 9.96 -0.31
C ALA A 324 -2.27 10.28 1.03
N GLU A 325 -3.07 10.74 1.99
CA GLU A 325 -2.55 11.36 3.19
C GLU A 325 -3.19 10.78 4.44
N ILE A 326 -2.38 10.51 5.45
CA ILE A 326 -2.81 9.97 6.73
C ILE A 326 -2.40 10.91 7.84
N ASN A 327 -3.37 11.33 8.65
CA ASN A 327 -3.16 12.26 9.76
C ASN A 327 -3.07 11.53 11.09
N SER A 328 -2.13 11.93 11.95
CA SER A 328 -2.20 11.64 13.38
C SER A 328 -3.20 12.58 14.07
N PRO A 329 -3.66 12.28 15.28
CA PRO A 329 -4.36 13.27 16.10
C PRO A 329 -3.53 14.52 16.36
N LEU A 330 -4.21 15.66 16.52
CA LEU A 330 -3.65 16.89 17.02
C LEU A 330 -3.34 16.75 18.51
N VAL A 331 -2.09 16.96 18.91
CA VAL A 331 -1.64 16.73 20.26
C VAL A 331 -0.85 17.91 20.85
N ARG A 332 -1.05 18.15 22.14
CA ARG A 332 -0.28 19.12 22.90
C ARG A 332 0.93 18.42 23.49
N LEU A 333 2.13 18.84 23.08
CA LEU A 333 3.40 18.32 23.54
C LEU A 333 4.09 19.31 24.47
N ARG A 334 4.43 18.88 25.68
CA ARG A 334 5.34 19.64 26.59
C ARG A 334 6.75 19.59 26.02
N PRO A 335 7.67 20.46 26.55
CA PRO A 335 9.08 20.38 26.20
C PRO A 335 9.66 18.98 26.37
N GLY A 336 10.25 18.43 25.28
CA GLY A 336 10.84 17.10 25.26
C GLY A 336 9.87 15.94 25.05
N GLU A 337 8.56 16.18 25.01
CA GLU A 337 7.57 15.12 24.70
C GLU A 337 7.55 14.78 23.21
N THR A 338 7.05 13.57 22.91
CA THR A 338 6.96 13.01 21.56
C THR A 338 5.56 12.50 21.25
N ARG A 339 5.27 12.42 19.96
CA ARG A 339 4.10 11.74 19.41
C ARG A 339 4.51 10.90 18.22
N ASP A 340 3.98 9.67 18.16
CA ASP A 340 4.27 8.73 17.09
C ASP A 340 3.10 8.60 16.10
N LEU A 341 3.44 8.33 14.83
CA LEU A 341 2.55 7.86 13.78
C LEU A 341 3.16 6.61 13.16
N ASP A 342 2.42 5.50 13.26
CA ASP A 342 2.77 4.24 12.62
C ASP A 342 1.90 4.01 11.39
N THR A 343 2.52 3.68 10.27
CA THR A 343 1.80 3.24 9.06
C THR A 343 2.45 1.98 8.48
N GLU A 344 1.65 1.15 7.83
CA GLU A 344 2.13 -0.04 7.15
C GLU A 344 1.54 -0.12 5.74
N TRP A 345 2.40 -0.31 4.74
CA TRP A 345 2.00 -0.33 3.34
C TRP A 345 2.11 -1.72 2.76
N PHE A 346 1.10 -2.09 1.98
CA PHE A 346 0.97 -3.40 1.35
C PHE A 346 0.77 -3.24 -0.16
N PRO A 347 1.83 -3.30 -0.96
CA PRO A 347 1.69 -3.39 -2.41
C PRO A 347 1.15 -4.78 -2.80
N THR A 348 0.27 -4.80 -3.79
CA THR A 348 -0.37 -6.03 -4.27
C THR A 348 -0.86 -5.89 -5.71
N ARG A 349 -1.46 -6.95 -6.24
CA ARG A 349 -2.11 -6.95 -7.55
C ARG A 349 -3.59 -6.61 -7.43
N ALA A 350 -4.07 -5.81 -8.41
CA ALA A 350 -5.49 -5.47 -8.53
C ALA A 350 -5.90 -5.46 -10.00
N ALA A 351 -7.01 -6.08 -10.35
CA ALA A 351 -7.57 -6.02 -11.69
C ALA A 351 -9.08 -6.20 -11.64
N GLY A 352 -9.82 -5.23 -12.15
CA GLY A 352 -11.27 -5.22 -12.08
C GLY A 352 -11.77 -4.26 -11.01
N GLU A 353 -12.95 -4.51 -10.50
CA GLU A 353 -13.62 -3.67 -9.52
C GLU A 353 -13.02 -3.90 -8.12
N PHE A 354 -12.80 -2.81 -7.39
CA PHE A 354 -12.31 -2.86 -6.01
C PHE A 354 -13.49 -2.94 -5.04
N HIS A 355 -13.52 -3.97 -4.18
CA HIS A 355 -14.60 -4.21 -3.21
C HIS A 355 -14.16 -4.00 -1.75
N GLY A 356 -12.89 -3.72 -1.49
CA GLY A 356 -12.40 -3.39 -0.15
C GLY A 356 -11.11 -4.08 0.26
N VAL A 357 -10.70 -3.78 1.48
CA VAL A 357 -9.50 -4.31 2.14
C VAL A 357 -9.91 -5.27 3.23
N ALA A 358 -9.31 -6.45 3.22
CA ALA A 358 -9.43 -7.49 4.25
C ALA A 358 -8.12 -7.63 5.04
N ASP A 359 -8.06 -8.47 6.07
CA ASP A 359 -6.86 -8.62 6.91
C ASP A 359 -5.60 -8.97 6.11
N SER A 360 -5.72 -9.88 5.14
CA SER A 360 -4.59 -10.46 4.40
C SER A 360 -4.55 -10.09 2.91
N GLY A 361 -5.41 -9.16 2.44
CA GLY A 361 -5.44 -8.77 1.03
C GLY A 361 -6.53 -7.77 0.68
N ILE A 362 -6.78 -7.61 -0.62
CA ILE A 362 -7.89 -6.84 -1.19
C ILE A 362 -8.86 -7.77 -1.91
N VAL A 363 -10.12 -7.39 -1.92
CA VAL A 363 -11.18 -8.09 -2.65
C VAL A 363 -11.41 -7.38 -3.98
N VAL A 364 -11.15 -8.10 -5.09
CA VAL A 364 -11.35 -7.63 -6.47
C VAL A 364 -12.64 -8.19 -7.07
N ARG A 365 -12.92 -9.44 -6.78
CA ARG A 365 -14.22 -10.07 -7.02
C ARG A 365 -14.60 -10.85 -5.77
N PRO A 366 -15.78 -10.61 -5.18
CA PRO A 366 -16.20 -11.27 -3.97
C PRO A 366 -16.13 -12.79 -4.04
N LEU A 367 -15.83 -13.40 -2.88
CA LEU A 367 -15.87 -14.84 -2.71
C LEU A 367 -17.31 -15.36 -2.86
N GLU A 368 -17.49 -16.37 -3.67
CA GLU A 368 -18.71 -17.12 -3.78
C GLU A 368 -18.45 -18.59 -3.42
N ALA A 369 -19.37 -19.19 -2.69
CA ALA A 369 -19.31 -20.60 -2.32
C ALA A 369 -20.64 -21.26 -2.70
N THR A 370 -20.61 -22.24 -3.61
CA THR A 370 -21.82 -22.92 -4.09
C THR A 370 -21.70 -24.43 -3.87
N ARG A 371 -22.70 -25.04 -3.27
CA ARG A 371 -22.76 -26.48 -3.09
C ARG A 371 -23.22 -27.14 -4.40
N LEU A 372 -22.39 -28.02 -4.92
CA LEU A 372 -22.68 -28.79 -6.14
C LEU A 372 -23.54 -30.02 -5.83
N ALA A 373 -24.20 -30.57 -6.86
CA ALA A 373 -24.96 -31.80 -6.78
C ALA A 373 -24.12 -33.01 -6.30
N THR A 374 -22.80 -32.95 -6.51
CA THR A 374 -21.83 -33.94 -6.00
C THR A 374 -21.58 -33.86 -4.49
N GLY A 375 -22.13 -32.84 -3.80
CA GLY A 375 -21.86 -32.53 -2.39
C GLY A 375 -20.58 -31.73 -2.16
N ARG A 376 -19.77 -31.49 -3.21
CA ARG A 376 -18.58 -30.60 -3.13
C ARG A 376 -19.00 -29.13 -3.02
N ILE A 377 -18.10 -28.27 -2.59
CA ILE A 377 -18.28 -26.80 -2.59
C ILE A 377 -17.36 -26.23 -3.66
N ARG A 378 -17.93 -25.52 -4.63
CA ARG A 378 -17.17 -24.68 -5.57
C ARG A 378 -16.93 -23.33 -4.94
N LEU A 379 -15.66 -22.87 -4.93
CA LEU A 379 -15.26 -21.55 -4.54
C LEU A 379 -14.83 -20.75 -5.76
N SER A 380 -15.33 -19.53 -5.90
CA SER A 380 -14.90 -18.58 -6.94
C SER A 380 -14.70 -17.21 -6.33
N GLY A 381 -13.75 -16.42 -6.87
CA GLY A 381 -13.42 -15.08 -6.40
C GLY A 381 -12.13 -14.57 -7.02
N SER A 382 -11.77 -13.31 -6.73
CA SER A 382 -10.47 -12.76 -7.14
C SER A 382 -9.93 -11.81 -6.07
N PHE A 383 -8.63 -11.96 -5.75
CA PHE A 383 -7.99 -11.28 -4.63
C PHE A 383 -6.57 -10.83 -4.97
N GLY A 384 -6.18 -9.67 -4.47
CA GLY A 384 -4.77 -9.34 -4.27
C GLY A 384 -4.38 -9.71 -2.86
N VAL A 385 -3.28 -10.43 -2.67
CA VAL A 385 -2.83 -10.85 -1.33
C VAL A 385 -1.66 -10.01 -0.85
N PHE A 386 -1.50 -9.88 0.48
CA PHE A 386 -0.42 -9.10 1.08
C PHE A 386 0.81 -9.94 1.43
N PHE A 387 0.69 -11.24 1.49
CA PHE A 387 1.76 -12.15 1.88
C PHE A 387 1.84 -13.34 0.93
N ALA A 388 3.05 -13.86 0.74
CA ALA A 388 3.24 -15.13 0.07
C ALA A 388 2.90 -16.28 1.03
N GLY A 389 2.24 -17.32 0.50
CA GLY A 389 1.81 -18.44 1.32
C GLY A 389 0.75 -19.29 0.63
N ARG A 390 -0.24 -19.72 1.36
CA ARG A 390 -1.37 -20.49 0.82
C ARG A 390 -2.71 -19.96 1.33
N LEU A 391 -3.72 -20.01 0.50
CA LEU A 391 -5.09 -19.84 0.93
C LEU A 391 -5.60 -21.11 1.55
N VAL A 392 -6.35 -20.95 2.66
CA VAL A 392 -6.92 -22.06 3.45
C VAL A 392 -8.39 -21.74 3.68
N ALA A 393 -9.27 -22.69 3.38
CA ALA A 393 -10.69 -22.59 3.65
C ALA A 393 -11.02 -23.19 5.02
N HIS A 394 -11.50 -22.36 5.93
CA HIS A 394 -12.09 -22.80 7.20
C HIS A 394 -13.59 -23.01 6.99
N LEU A 395 -14.06 -24.22 7.23
CA LEU A 395 -15.44 -24.63 7.02
C LEU A 395 -16.18 -24.65 8.35
N TYR A 396 -17.42 -24.15 8.36
CA TYR A 396 -18.27 -24.12 9.54
C TYR A 396 -19.66 -24.70 9.21
N ASP A 397 -20.27 -25.34 10.20
CA ASP A 397 -21.66 -25.83 10.10
C ASP A 397 -22.69 -24.71 10.38
N GLU A 398 -23.97 -25.01 10.34
CA GLU A 398 -25.06 -24.05 10.56
C GLU A 398 -25.08 -23.45 11.98
N HIS A 399 -24.40 -24.11 12.93
CA HIS A 399 -24.29 -23.67 14.33
C HIS A 399 -22.98 -22.87 14.56
N GLY A 400 -22.16 -22.70 13.53
CA GLY A 400 -20.86 -22.03 13.62
C GLY A 400 -19.73 -22.89 14.17
N ALA A 401 -19.97 -24.21 14.39
CA ALA A 401 -18.91 -25.12 14.81
C ALA A 401 -17.99 -25.46 13.62
N SER A 402 -16.71 -25.64 13.92
CA SER A 402 -15.73 -25.98 12.87
C SER A 402 -16.05 -27.35 12.27
N ALA A 403 -16.20 -27.38 10.94
CA ALA A 403 -16.41 -28.60 10.16
C ALA A 403 -15.11 -29.08 9.49
N GLY A 404 -14.01 -28.31 9.61
CA GLY A 404 -12.70 -28.66 9.10
C GLY A 404 -11.99 -27.49 8.44
N THR A 405 -10.74 -27.75 8.08
CA THR A 405 -9.85 -26.78 7.40
C THR A 405 -9.23 -27.44 6.18
N MET A 406 -9.18 -26.76 5.06
CA MET A 406 -8.69 -27.32 3.80
C MET A 406 -7.75 -26.34 3.08
N PRO A 407 -6.57 -26.79 2.62
CA PRO A 407 -5.73 -25.99 1.76
C PRO A 407 -6.42 -25.78 0.40
N VAL A 408 -6.29 -24.57 -0.15
CA VAL A 408 -6.95 -24.18 -1.41
C VAL A 408 -5.93 -24.03 -2.53
N ILE A 409 -5.02 -23.02 -2.42
CA ILE A 409 -4.03 -22.71 -3.47
C ILE A 409 -2.83 -21.97 -2.85
N GLN A 410 -1.65 -22.15 -3.47
CA GLN A 410 -0.47 -21.32 -3.18
C GLN A 410 -0.63 -19.94 -3.80
N VAL A 411 -0.17 -18.90 -3.10
CA VAL A 411 -0.31 -17.51 -3.53
C VAL A 411 0.98 -16.71 -3.32
N ASP A 412 1.19 -15.72 -4.19
CA ASP A 412 2.26 -14.72 -4.04
C ASP A 412 1.67 -13.32 -4.31
N PRO A 413 2.07 -12.27 -3.60
CA PRO A 413 1.57 -10.90 -3.78
C PRO A 413 1.80 -10.31 -5.18
N THR A 414 2.77 -10.87 -5.93
CA THR A 414 3.04 -10.44 -7.31
C THR A 414 2.02 -10.92 -8.33
N ASP A 415 1.12 -11.84 -7.92
CA ASP A 415 0.09 -12.42 -8.77
C ASP A 415 -1.31 -12.07 -8.27
N LEU A 416 -2.21 -11.80 -9.22
CA LEU A 416 -3.63 -11.71 -8.88
C LEU A 416 -4.19 -13.11 -8.71
N VAL A 417 -4.74 -13.40 -7.54
CA VAL A 417 -5.38 -14.68 -7.27
C VAL A 417 -6.72 -14.75 -8.01
N GLN A 418 -6.83 -15.71 -8.92
CA GLN A 418 -8.08 -16.09 -9.58
C GLN A 418 -8.51 -17.43 -9.00
N LEU A 419 -9.52 -17.39 -8.12
CA LEU A 419 -10.03 -18.60 -7.47
C LEU A 419 -11.19 -19.15 -8.26
N ASP A 420 -11.07 -20.43 -8.67
CA ASP A 420 -12.14 -21.27 -9.22
C ASP A 420 -11.77 -22.72 -8.93
N THR A 421 -12.22 -23.24 -7.78
CA THR A 421 -11.82 -24.57 -7.32
C THR A 421 -12.95 -25.27 -6.59
N GLU A 422 -12.87 -26.59 -6.49
CA GLU A 422 -13.84 -27.39 -5.77
C GLU A 422 -13.22 -28.07 -4.56
N LEU A 423 -13.87 -27.91 -3.43
CA LEU A 423 -13.47 -28.55 -2.16
C LEU A 423 -14.34 -29.76 -1.86
N THR A 424 -13.70 -30.84 -1.40
CA THR A 424 -14.43 -31.98 -0.79
C THR A 424 -14.81 -31.57 0.63
N SER A 425 -16.06 -31.22 0.87
CA SER A 425 -16.54 -30.65 2.11
C SER A 425 -17.34 -31.66 2.92
N PRO A 426 -17.28 -31.64 4.27
CA PRO A 426 -18.27 -32.32 5.09
C PRO A 426 -19.70 -31.89 4.73
N ALA A 427 -20.64 -32.80 4.71
CA ALA A 427 -22.00 -32.56 4.21
C ALA A 427 -22.77 -31.42 4.92
N LYS A 428 -22.33 -31.01 6.10
CA LYS A 428 -22.98 -29.97 6.92
C LYS A 428 -22.34 -28.58 6.83
N SER A 429 -21.31 -28.38 6.01
CA SER A 429 -20.68 -27.05 5.91
C SER A 429 -21.64 -26.04 5.30
N SER A 430 -21.96 -24.98 6.03
CA SER A 430 -22.90 -23.92 5.63
C SER A 430 -22.19 -22.58 5.38
N ARG A 431 -20.94 -22.44 5.83
CA ARG A 431 -20.16 -21.21 5.73
C ARG A 431 -18.69 -21.53 5.47
N VAL A 432 -18.04 -20.69 4.67
CA VAL A 432 -16.61 -20.75 4.35
C VAL A 432 -15.97 -19.43 4.73
N SER A 433 -14.87 -19.47 5.50
CA SER A 433 -13.98 -18.33 5.72
C SER A 433 -12.64 -18.63 5.04
N LEU A 434 -12.24 -17.78 4.11
CA LEU A 434 -10.99 -17.92 3.36
C LEU A 434 -9.88 -17.13 4.06
N HIS A 435 -8.84 -17.83 4.53
CA HIS A 435 -7.70 -17.29 5.25
C HIS A 435 -6.42 -17.39 4.42
N LEU A 436 -5.42 -16.59 4.77
CA LEU A 436 -4.07 -16.72 4.23
C LEU A 436 -3.13 -17.19 5.35
N GLU A 437 -2.52 -18.35 5.16
CA GLU A 437 -1.36 -18.81 5.94
C GLU A 437 -0.08 -18.48 5.19
N ASP A 438 0.87 -17.78 5.83
CA ASP A 438 2.15 -17.46 5.22
C ASP A 438 3.07 -18.70 5.06
N ALA A 439 4.28 -18.47 4.53
CA ALA A 439 5.24 -19.53 4.30
C ALA A 439 5.75 -20.20 5.60
N GLN A 440 5.59 -19.56 6.75
CA GLN A 440 5.89 -20.06 8.08
C GLN A 440 4.70 -20.79 8.73
N GLY A 441 3.52 -20.76 8.08
CA GLY A 441 2.27 -21.34 8.57
C GLY A 441 1.54 -20.46 9.58
N LEU A 442 1.90 -19.17 9.68
CA LEU A 442 1.19 -18.21 10.50
C LEU A 442 -0.06 -17.75 9.74
N ASP A 443 -1.23 -17.81 10.40
CA ASP A 443 -2.46 -17.21 9.87
C ASP A 443 -2.35 -15.68 9.86
N ARG A 444 -2.40 -15.10 8.66
CA ARG A 444 -2.35 -13.65 8.41
C ARG A 444 -3.73 -13.00 8.40
N GLY A 445 -4.76 -13.76 8.70
CA GLY A 445 -6.14 -13.29 8.78
C GLY A 445 -6.99 -13.62 7.56
N THR A 446 -8.21 -13.14 7.62
CA THR A 446 -9.28 -13.44 6.66
C THR A 446 -9.11 -12.60 5.38
N LEU A 447 -9.36 -13.22 4.21
CA LEU A 447 -9.64 -12.52 2.97
C LEU A 447 -11.13 -12.20 2.84
N GLN A 448 -11.99 -13.22 3.03
CA GLN A 448 -13.43 -13.05 3.00
C GLN A 448 -14.14 -14.25 3.61
N GLU A 449 -15.36 -14.02 4.11
CA GLU A 449 -16.27 -15.05 4.61
C GLU A 449 -17.58 -15.01 3.83
N VAL A 450 -18.15 -16.20 3.51
CA VAL A 450 -19.38 -16.32 2.74
C VAL A 450 -20.21 -17.53 3.17
N GLN A 451 -21.53 -17.41 3.06
CA GLN A 451 -22.45 -18.53 3.22
C GLN A 451 -22.40 -19.44 1.97
N VAL A 452 -22.52 -20.75 2.19
CA VAL A 452 -22.59 -21.73 1.09
C VAL A 452 -23.99 -21.71 0.50
N GLY A 453 -24.12 -21.18 -0.72
CA GLY A 453 -25.35 -21.18 -1.47
C GLY A 453 -25.74 -22.59 -1.94
N ALA A 454 -27.05 -22.82 -2.14
CA ALA A 454 -27.54 -24.02 -2.81
C ALA A 454 -27.16 -24.00 -4.30
N SER A 455 -26.95 -25.15 -4.89
CA SER A 455 -26.81 -25.29 -6.36
C SER A 455 -28.06 -24.75 -7.04
N GLU A 456 -27.92 -23.79 -7.93
CA GLU A 456 -28.97 -23.51 -8.91
C GLU A 456 -29.10 -24.76 -9.78
N ASN A 457 -30.24 -25.45 -9.67
CA ASN A 457 -30.60 -26.52 -10.58
C ASN A 457 -30.90 -25.85 -11.94
N HIS A 458 -29.97 -25.90 -12.87
CA HIS A 458 -30.20 -25.63 -14.29
C HIS A 458 -30.71 -26.89 -14.97
#